data_0261336e0ed737e3924aa614625eff7a
#
_entry.id   0261336e0ed737e3924aa614625eff7a
#
_cell.length_a   1.000
_cell.length_b   1.000
_cell.length_c   1.000
_cell.angle_alpha   90.00
_cell.angle_beta   90.00
_cell.angle_gamma   90.00
#
_symmetry.space_group_name_H-M   'P 1'
#
loop_
_entity.id
_entity.type
_entity.pdbx_description
1 polymer ?
#
loop_
_entity_poly.entity_id
_entity_poly.type
_entity_poly.pdbx_seq_one_letter_code
_entity_poly.pdbx_strand_id
1 'polypeptide(L)'
;SGKSVCINGIITSILLNTKPHEVKLMLIDPKMVELNVYNGIPHLLIPVVTNPHKASQALEKIVSEMERRYDLFQHSSTRNIEGYNQYIRKQNEELDEKQPELPYIVVIVDELADLMMVAGKEVENAIQRITQMARAAGIHLIVATQRPSVDVITGIIKNNIPSRIAFAVSSQTDSRTIIGAGGAEKLLGKGDMLYVGNGESTTTRIQGAFLSDQEVQDVVNYVVEQQKANYVKEMEPDAPVDKSEMKSEDALYDEAYLFVIEKQKASTSLLQRQFRIGYNRASRLMDDLERNQVIGPQKGSKPRQILVDLENDEV
;
A
#
# COMPACT_ATOMS: atom_id res chain seq x y z
N SER A 1 -11.27 -20.23 4.39
CA SER A 1 -10.15 -20.33 5.34
C SER A 1 -10.36 -19.49 6.60
N GLY A 2 -11.00 -18.36 6.52
CA GLY A 2 -11.19 -17.41 7.61
C GLY A 2 -10.35 -16.14 7.50
N LYS A 3 -9.48 -16.01 6.49
CA LYS A 3 -8.65 -14.82 6.26
C LYS A 3 -9.51 -13.56 6.09
N SER A 4 -10.49 -13.58 5.21
CA SER A 4 -11.36 -12.44 4.93
C SER A 4 -12.19 -12.04 6.15
N VAL A 5 -12.74 -13.02 6.87
CA VAL A 5 -13.50 -12.77 8.11
C VAL A 5 -12.58 -12.18 9.20
N CYS A 6 -11.35 -12.65 9.31
CA CYS A 6 -10.38 -12.12 10.27
C CYS A 6 -10.04 -10.65 9.95
N ILE A 7 -9.76 -10.31 8.69
CA ILE A 7 -9.47 -8.93 8.26
C ILE A 7 -10.68 -8.04 8.54
N ASN A 8 -11.88 -8.47 8.19
CA ASN A 8 -13.11 -7.74 8.50
C ASN A 8 -13.29 -7.55 10.02
N GLY A 9 -12.97 -8.56 10.81
CA GLY A 9 -13.00 -8.46 12.28
C GLY A 9 -12.02 -7.41 12.82
N ILE A 10 -10.80 -7.34 12.27
CA ILE A 10 -9.81 -6.33 12.64
C ILE A 10 -10.30 -4.93 12.27
N ILE A 11 -10.77 -4.74 11.05
CA ILE A 11 -11.25 -3.42 10.58
C ILE A 11 -12.46 -2.97 11.39
N THR A 12 -13.47 -3.81 11.56
CA THR A 12 -14.68 -3.45 12.31
C THR A 12 -14.38 -3.17 13.78
N SER A 13 -13.44 -3.89 14.39
CA SER A 13 -12.97 -3.60 15.74
C SER A 13 -12.36 -2.21 15.85
N ILE A 14 -11.54 -1.82 14.88
CA ILE A 14 -10.96 -0.46 14.82
C ILE A 14 -12.08 0.57 14.66
N LEU A 15 -13.02 0.36 13.74
CA LEU A 15 -14.12 1.29 13.48
C LEU A 15 -15.01 1.53 14.69
N LEU A 16 -15.27 0.49 15.48
CA LEU A 16 -16.14 0.56 16.66
C LEU A 16 -15.45 1.10 17.91
N ASN A 17 -14.12 1.02 17.99
CA ASN A 17 -13.37 1.35 19.20
C ASN A 17 -12.51 2.60 19.06
N THR A 18 -12.38 3.19 17.90
CA THR A 18 -11.53 4.36 17.65
C THR A 18 -12.25 5.43 16.85
N LYS A 19 -11.84 6.67 17.05
CA LYS A 19 -12.28 7.82 16.27
C LYS A 19 -11.38 8.01 15.04
N PRO A 20 -11.88 8.64 13.96
CA PRO A 20 -11.10 8.84 12.72
C PRO A 20 -9.81 9.65 12.90
N HIS A 21 -9.73 10.50 13.93
CA HIS A 21 -8.51 11.26 14.23
C HIS A 21 -7.50 10.46 15.08
N GLU A 22 -7.91 9.34 15.66
CA GLU A 22 -7.05 8.47 16.45
C GLU A 22 -6.37 7.40 15.61
N VAL A 23 -7.11 6.82 14.64
CA VAL A 23 -6.61 5.76 13.75
C VAL A 23 -7.08 6.03 12.33
N LYS A 24 -6.15 5.98 11.40
CA LYS A 24 -6.40 6.01 9.95
C LYS A 24 -6.04 4.67 9.32
N LEU A 25 -6.77 4.33 8.28
CA LEU A 25 -6.60 3.09 7.52
C LEU A 25 -6.17 3.38 6.09
N MET A 26 -5.25 2.58 5.58
CA MET A 26 -4.96 2.45 4.15
C MET A 26 -5.24 1.01 3.76
N LEU A 27 -6.22 0.79 2.89
CA LEU A 27 -6.64 -0.53 2.45
C LEU A 27 -6.24 -0.77 1.00
N ILE A 28 -5.57 -1.88 0.75
CA ILE A 28 -5.09 -2.28 -0.57
C ILE A 28 -5.72 -3.63 -0.92
N ASP A 29 -6.56 -3.64 -1.95
CA ASP A 29 -7.29 -4.80 -2.45
C ASP A 29 -7.16 -4.91 -3.97
N PRO A 30 -6.11 -5.59 -4.49
CA PRO A 30 -5.82 -5.64 -5.92
C PRO A 30 -6.91 -6.34 -6.74
N LYS A 31 -7.74 -7.17 -6.13
CA LYS A 31 -8.82 -7.92 -6.81
C LYS A 31 -10.18 -7.24 -6.77
N MET A 32 -10.32 -6.14 -6.03
CA MET A 32 -11.58 -5.40 -5.84
C MET A 32 -12.75 -6.25 -5.29
N VAL A 33 -12.47 -7.26 -4.48
CA VAL A 33 -13.46 -8.26 -4.04
C VAL A 33 -13.83 -8.09 -2.56
N GLU A 34 -12.86 -7.78 -1.70
CA GLU A 34 -13.00 -7.94 -0.25
C GLU A 34 -13.18 -6.61 0.50
N LEU A 35 -12.46 -5.55 0.11
CA LEU A 35 -12.33 -4.32 0.90
C LEU A 35 -13.10 -3.12 0.36
N ASN A 36 -13.68 -3.18 -0.82
CA ASN A 36 -14.42 -2.07 -1.41
C ASN A 36 -15.63 -1.61 -0.58
N VAL A 37 -16.19 -2.50 0.22
CA VAL A 37 -17.29 -2.18 1.14
C VAL A 37 -16.94 -1.04 2.11
N TYR A 38 -15.65 -0.85 2.41
CA TYR A 38 -15.18 0.17 3.34
C TYR A 38 -15.01 1.57 2.71
N ASN A 39 -15.15 1.71 1.40
CA ASN A 39 -15.08 3.05 0.79
C ASN A 39 -16.12 3.98 1.42
N GLY A 40 -15.67 5.19 1.75
CA GLY A 40 -16.52 6.20 2.39
C GLY A 40 -16.42 6.24 3.92
N ILE A 41 -15.84 5.26 4.60
CA ILE A 41 -15.64 5.34 6.05
C ILE A 41 -14.68 6.50 6.41
N PRO A 42 -14.93 7.22 7.51
CA PRO A 42 -14.12 8.39 7.87
C PRO A 42 -12.67 8.04 8.30
N HIS A 43 -12.39 6.80 8.63
CA HIS A 43 -11.06 6.33 9.01
C HIS A 43 -10.10 6.15 7.81
N LEU A 44 -10.61 6.10 6.57
CA LEU A 44 -9.74 5.96 5.40
C LEU A 44 -8.89 7.21 5.14
N LEU A 45 -7.58 7.00 4.94
CA LEU A 45 -6.67 8.03 4.43
C LEU A 45 -6.99 8.40 2.98
N ILE A 46 -7.22 7.38 2.16
CA ILE A 46 -7.48 7.44 0.73
C ILE A 46 -8.54 6.40 0.37
N PRO A 47 -9.20 6.50 -0.79
CA PRO A 47 -10.04 5.40 -1.28
C PRO A 47 -9.29 4.08 -1.32
N VAL A 48 -9.99 2.97 -1.20
CA VAL A 48 -9.39 1.63 -1.28
C VAL A 48 -8.59 1.51 -2.58
N VAL A 49 -7.32 1.14 -2.46
CA VAL A 49 -6.40 1.02 -3.59
C VAL A 49 -6.63 -0.33 -4.26
N THR A 50 -7.03 -0.31 -5.53
CA THR A 50 -7.45 -1.51 -6.27
C THR A 50 -6.52 -1.89 -7.43
N ASN A 51 -5.59 -1.03 -7.80
CA ASN A 51 -4.63 -1.28 -8.85
C ASN A 51 -3.27 -1.69 -8.26
N PRO A 52 -2.64 -2.80 -8.69
CA PRO A 52 -1.36 -3.25 -8.15
C PRO A 52 -0.21 -2.25 -8.31
N HIS A 53 -0.15 -1.50 -9.42
CA HIS A 53 0.86 -0.45 -9.61
C HIS A 53 0.63 0.72 -8.65
N LYS A 54 -0.62 1.14 -8.48
CA LYS A 54 -0.97 2.18 -7.51
C LYS A 54 -0.73 1.73 -6.07
N ALA A 55 -0.84 0.43 -5.80
CA ALA A 55 -0.52 -0.13 -4.48
C ALA A 55 0.96 0.06 -4.11
N SER A 56 1.87 -0.17 -5.05
CA SER A 56 3.31 0.11 -4.85
C SER A 56 3.55 1.59 -4.52
N GLN A 57 2.92 2.50 -5.25
CA GLN A 57 2.99 3.95 -4.98
C GLN A 57 2.38 4.31 -3.63
N ALA A 58 1.27 3.71 -3.24
CA ALA A 58 0.64 3.93 -1.95
C ALA A 58 1.55 3.51 -0.79
N LEU A 59 2.25 2.38 -0.91
CA LEU A 59 3.24 1.95 0.08
C LEU A 59 4.43 2.92 0.17
N GLU A 60 4.90 3.47 -0.95
CA GLU A 60 5.92 4.52 -0.96
C GLU A 60 5.43 5.81 -0.28
N LYS A 61 4.17 6.18 -0.43
CA LYS A 61 3.57 7.31 0.31
C LYS A 61 3.57 7.06 1.83
N ILE A 62 3.36 5.83 2.26
CA ILE A 62 3.50 5.46 3.69
C ILE A 62 4.95 5.61 4.17
N VAL A 63 5.92 5.21 3.36
CA VAL A 63 7.35 5.43 3.67
C VAL A 63 7.64 6.92 3.84
N SER A 64 7.15 7.76 2.94
CA SER A 64 7.31 9.23 3.02
C SER A 64 6.64 9.81 4.26
N GLU A 65 5.46 9.35 4.62
CA GLU A 65 4.75 9.77 5.85
C GLU A 65 5.52 9.36 7.10
N MET A 66 6.10 8.17 7.11
CA MET A 66 6.98 7.70 8.19
C MET A 66 8.19 8.62 8.37
N GLU A 67 8.86 8.99 7.29
CA GLU A 67 10.00 9.91 7.31
C GLU A 67 9.60 11.30 7.80
N ARG A 68 8.45 11.82 7.34
CA ARG A 68 7.89 13.08 7.82
C ARG A 68 7.65 13.06 9.32
N ARG A 69 7.13 11.97 9.86
CA ARG A 69 6.91 11.81 11.31
C ARG A 69 8.22 11.83 12.10
N TYR A 70 9.27 11.19 11.61
CA TYR A 70 10.58 11.25 12.23
C TYR A 70 11.16 12.68 12.24
N ASP A 71 10.96 13.44 11.18
CA ASP A 71 11.36 14.86 11.16
C ASP A 71 10.59 15.66 12.23
N LEU A 72 9.29 15.42 12.38
CA LEU A 72 8.49 16.04 13.45
C LEU A 72 9.00 15.66 14.84
N PHE A 73 9.36 14.41 15.07
CA PHE A 73 9.92 13.94 16.35
C PHE A 73 11.25 14.62 16.64
N GLN A 74 12.10 14.76 15.65
CA GLN A 74 13.38 15.43 15.79
C GLN A 74 13.20 16.89 16.19
N HIS A 75 12.33 17.64 15.53
CA HIS A 75 12.07 19.06 15.81
C HIS A 75 11.42 19.30 17.18
N SER A 76 10.62 18.37 17.66
CA SER A 76 9.95 18.43 18.97
C SER A 76 10.74 17.77 20.08
N SER A 77 11.91 17.20 19.80
CA SER A 77 12.73 16.42 20.74
C SER A 77 11.96 15.25 21.37
N THR A 78 11.10 14.62 20.59
CA THR A 78 10.34 13.43 20.96
C THR A 78 10.87 12.19 20.22
N ARG A 79 10.51 10.98 20.66
CA ARG A 79 11.06 9.73 20.12
C ARG A 79 10.04 8.86 19.40
N ASN A 80 8.77 9.08 19.66
CA ASN A 80 7.67 8.24 19.17
C ASN A 80 6.37 9.04 19.11
N ILE A 81 5.35 8.43 18.52
CA ILE A 81 4.04 9.06 18.34
C ILE A 81 3.39 9.45 19.68
N GLU A 82 3.52 8.64 20.72
CA GLU A 82 2.93 8.93 22.02
C GLU A 82 3.57 10.19 22.63
N GLY A 83 4.89 10.26 22.61
CA GLY A 83 5.63 11.43 23.10
C GLY A 83 5.33 12.68 22.30
N TYR A 84 5.25 12.56 20.97
CA TYR A 84 4.87 13.67 20.11
C TYR A 84 3.45 14.17 20.37
N ASN A 85 2.47 13.27 20.47
CA ASN A 85 1.09 13.66 20.74
C ASN A 85 0.92 14.29 22.14
N GLN A 86 1.65 13.84 23.14
CA GLN A 86 1.69 14.51 24.44
C GLN A 86 2.29 15.92 24.34
N TYR A 87 3.37 16.08 23.58
CA TYR A 87 3.97 17.38 23.31
C TYR A 87 2.95 18.34 22.64
N ILE A 88 2.22 17.86 21.62
CA ILE A 88 1.19 18.66 20.94
C ILE A 88 0.05 19.03 21.87
N ARG A 89 -0.45 18.14 22.72
CA ARG A 89 -1.50 18.45 23.71
C ARG A 89 -1.06 19.57 24.65
N LYS A 90 0.18 19.50 25.13
CA LYS A 90 0.75 20.50 26.01
C LYS A 90 0.91 21.85 25.32
N GLN A 91 1.38 21.88 24.08
CA GLN A 91 1.43 23.11 23.26
C GLN A 91 0.04 23.70 23.03
N ASN A 92 -0.97 22.86 22.82
CA ASN A 92 -2.35 23.27 22.57
C ASN A 92 -3.02 23.91 23.81
N GLU A 93 -2.52 23.69 25.01
CA GLU A 93 -3.00 24.39 26.21
C GLU A 93 -2.73 25.91 26.16
N GLU A 94 -1.66 26.32 25.47
CA GLU A 94 -1.20 27.71 25.38
C GLU A 94 -1.54 28.37 24.03
N LEU A 95 -1.94 27.59 23.02
CA LEU A 95 -2.23 28.10 21.67
C LEU A 95 -3.71 28.35 21.43
N ASP A 96 -4.03 29.47 20.82
CA ASP A 96 -5.39 29.78 20.36
C ASP A 96 -5.79 28.85 19.20
N GLU A 97 -4.88 28.63 18.25
CA GLU A 97 -5.05 27.70 17.15
C GLU A 97 -4.45 26.33 17.50
N LYS A 98 -5.32 25.33 17.65
CA LYS A 98 -4.91 23.97 18.02
C LYS A 98 -4.20 23.28 16.88
N GLN A 99 -3.06 22.64 17.17
CA GLN A 99 -2.35 21.78 16.23
C GLN A 99 -2.88 20.35 16.30
N PRO A 100 -2.94 19.62 15.16
CA PRO A 100 -3.42 18.24 15.13
C PRO A 100 -2.40 17.28 15.73
N GLU A 101 -2.90 16.33 16.49
CA GLU A 101 -2.12 15.14 16.88
C GLU A 101 -1.96 14.22 15.65
N LEU A 102 -0.96 13.36 15.68
CA LEU A 102 -0.77 12.33 14.67
C LEU A 102 -1.68 11.13 14.97
N PRO A 103 -2.47 10.66 14.00
CA PRO A 103 -3.18 9.40 14.13
C PRO A 103 -2.23 8.22 13.97
N TYR A 104 -2.54 7.09 14.60
CA TYR A 104 -1.99 5.81 14.18
C TYR A 104 -2.46 5.48 12.75
N ILE A 105 -1.62 4.82 11.99
CA ILE A 105 -1.97 4.36 10.64
C ILE A 105 -1.85 2.84 10.61
N VAL A 106 -2.89 2.17 10.14
CA VAL A 106 -2.88 0.74 9.86
C VAL A 106 -3.04 0.53 8.36
N VAL A 107 -2.03 -0.08 7.75
CA VAL A 107 -2.00 -0.42 6.33
C VAL A 107 -2.34 -1.90 6.19
N ILE A 108 -3.36 -2.24 5.42
CA ILE A 108 -3.80 -3.62 5.19
C ILE A 108 -3.68 -3.96 3.71
N VAL A 109 -2.89 -4.98 3.40
CA VAL A 109 -2.75 -5.56 2.07
C VAL A 109 -3.50 -6.90 2.05
N ASP A 110 -4.57 -6.99 1.29
CA ASP A 110 -5.45 -8.17 1.26
C ASP A 110 -4.81 -9.36 0.52
N GLU A 111 -4.11 -9.11 -0.58
CA GLU A 111 -3.41 -10.16 -1.33
C GLU A 111 -2.05 -9.68 -1.81
N LEU A 112 -1.01 -10.08 -1.07
CA LEU A 112 0.37 -9.72 -1.40
C LEU A 112 0.84 -10.33 -2.72
N ALA A 113 0.39 -11.54 -3.06
CA ALA A 113 0.81 -12.24 -4.27
C ALA A 113 0.58 -11.41 -5.54
N ASP A 114 -0.55 -10.71 -5.62
CA ASP A 114 -0.88 -9.89 -6.79
C ASP A 114 0.04 -8.67 -6.91
N LEU A 115 0.49 -8.11 -5.80
CA LEU A 115 1.47 -7.03 -5.80
C LEU A 115 2.87 -7.52 -6.19
N MET A 116 3.27 -8.69 -5.68
CA MET A 116 4.58 -9.27 -5.95
C MET A 116 4.76 -9.65 -7.41
N MET A 117 3.68 -10.03 -8.10
CA MET A 117 3.71 -10.34 -9.53
C MET A 117 3.96 -9.13 -10.42
N VAL A 118 3.54 -7.94 -9.99
CA VAL A 118 3.56 -6.71 -10.81
C VAL A 118 4.74 -5.82 -10.45
N ALA A 119 5.00 -5.59 -9.16
CA ALA A 119 6.00 -4.67 -8.65
C ALA A 119 6.73 -5.26 -7.42
N GLY A 120 7.13 -6.53 -7.53
CA GLY A 120 7.62 -7.30 -6.40
C GLY A 120 8.79 -6.67 -5.65
N LYS A 121 9.77 -6.12 -6.37
CA LYS A 121 10.94 -5.51 -5.76
C LYS A 121 10.63 -4.19 -5.04
N GLU A 122 9.82 -3.35 -5.65
CA GLU A 122 9.39 -2.08 -5.07
C GLU A 122 8.54 -2.31 -3.82
N VAL A 123 7.60 -3.25 -3.88
CA VAL A 123 6.75 -3.65 -2.75
C VAL A 123 7.59 -4.22 -1.61
N GLU A 124 8.51 -5.12 -1.91
CA GLU A 124 9.40 -5.73 -0.92
C GLU A 124 10.27 -4.69 -0.23
N ASN A 125 10.85 -3.75 -0.98
CA ASN A 125 11.64 -2.65 -0.43
C ASN A 125 10.81 -1.73 0.47
N ALA A 126 9.59 -1.38 0.05
CA ALA A 126 8.70 -0.54 0.85
C ALA A 126 8.29 -1.25 2.16
N ILE A 127 7.93 -2.53 2.10
CA ILE A 127 7.61 -3.33 3.28
C ILE A 127 8.82 -3.41 4.23
N GLN A 128 10.01 -3.64 3.70
CA GLN A 128 11.23 -3.68 4.51
C GLN A 128 11.46 -2.35 5.25
N ARG A 129 11.35 -1.21 4.57
CA ARG A 129 11.52 0.10 5.19
C ARG A 129 10.45 0.38 6.25
N ILE A 130 9.20 0.10 5.94
CA ILE A 130 8.09 0.29 6.89
C ILE A 130 8.32 -0.56 8.14
N THR A 131 8.59 -1.83 8.00
CA THR A 131 8.72 -2.76 9.13
C THR A 131 9.94 -2.48 10.01
N GLN A 132 10.99 -1.90 9.46
CA GLN A 132 12.19 -1.55 10.24
C GLN A 132 11.99 -0.32 11.13
N MET A 133 11.17 0.64 10.74
CA MET A 133 11.14 1.96 11.36
C MET A 133 9.74 2.46 11.74
N ALA A 134 8.68 1.84 11.29
CA ALA A 134 7.34 2.41 11.40
C ALA A 134 6.73 2.34 12.81
N ARG A 135 7.15 1.42 13.67
CA ARG A 135 6.56 1.21 15.01
C ARG A 135 6.55 2.49 15.84
N ALA A 136 7.69 3.15 15.97
CA ALA A 136 7.78 4.39 16.74
C ALA A 136 6.98 5.55 16.10
N ALA A 137 6.80 5.53 14.78
CA ALA A 137 5.99 6.48 14.04
C ALA A 137 4.48 6.21 14.12
N GLY A 138 4.06 5.12 14.77
CA GLY A 138 2.66 4.75 14.89
C GLY A 138 2.05 4.18 13.61
N ILE A 139 2.86 3.58 12.75
CA ILE A 139 2.43 2.97 11.50
C ILE A 139 2.56 1.45 11.59
N HIS A 140 1.49 0.73 11.31
CA HIS A 140 1.41 -0.73 11.43
C HIS A 140 0.97 -1.33 10.11
N LEU A 141 1.53 -2.50 9.76
CA LEU A 141 1.30 -3.19 8.50
C LEU A 141 0.73 -4.57 8.76
N ILE A 142 -0.38 -4.86 8.10
CA ILE A 142 -1.00 -6.18 8.05
C ILE A 142 -0.96 -6.66 6.60
N VAL A 143 -0.30 -7.77 6.36
CA VAL A 143 -0.15 -8.34 5.03
C VAL A 143 -0.77 -9.72 5.00
N ALA A 144 -1.64 -9.96 4.04
CA ALA A 144 -2.31 -11.22 3.86
C ALA A 144 -2.06 -11.79 2.46
N THR A 145 -2.12 -13.11 2.35
CA THR A 145 -2.07 -13.82 1.08
C THR A 145 -2.78 -15.16 1.17
N GLN A 146 -3.42 -15.56 0.08
CA GLN A 146 -3.93 -16.93 -0.12
C GLN A 146 -2.91 -17.85 -0.79
N ARG A 147 -1.74 -17.31 -1.17
CA ARG A 147 -0.66 -18.06 -1.85
C ARG A 147 0.59 -18.10 -0.97
N PRO A 148 0.65 -19.04 -0.02
CA PRO A 148 1.77 -19.14 0.92
C PRO A 148 3.01 -19.78 0.26
N SER A 149 3.50 -19.21 -0.83
CA SER A 149 4.71 -19.66 -1.51
C SER A 149 5.93 -18.83 -1.09
N VAL A 150 7.12 -19.37 -1.29
CA VAL A 150 8.38 -18.68 -0.97
C VAL A 150 8.65 -17.45 -1.87
N ASP A 151 8.04 -17.43 -3.05
CA ASP A 151 8.13 -16.29 -3.99
C ASP A 151 7.29 -15.08 -3.54
N VAL A 152 6.25 -15.32 -2.75
CA VAL A 152 5.36 -14.31 -2.18
C VAL A 152 5.81 -13.94 -0.78
N ILE A 153 5.99 -14.92 0.08
CA ILE A 153 6.50 -14.75 1.45
C ILE A 153 8.02 -14.94 1.42
N THR A 154 8.71 -13.93 0.90
CA THR A 154 10.16 -13.97 0.71
C THR A 154 10.93 -13.94 2.03
N GLY A 155 12.23 -14.24 1.98
CA GLY A 155 13.10 -14.15 3.16
C GLY A 155 13.12 -12.74 3.77
N ILE A 156 13.07 -11.68 2.95
CA ILE A 156 13.02 -10.30 3.42
C ILE A 156 11.73 -10.05 4.19
N ILE A 157 10.58 -10.46 3.66
CA ILE A 157 9.29 -10.32 4.32
C ILE A 157 9.25 -11.11 5.63
N LYS A 158 9.69 -12.37 5.61
CA LYS A 158 9.75 -13.22 6.81
C LYS A 158 10.61 -12.63 7.92
N ASN A 159 11.75 -12.06 7.57
CA ASN A 159 12.69 -11.51 8.55
C ASN A 159 12.19 -10.21 9.18
N ASN A 160 11.29 -9.50 8.52
CA ASN A 160 10.83 -8.18 8.95
C ASN A 160 9.39 -8.17 9.47
N ILE A 161 8.62 -9.24 9.26
CA ILE A 161 7.26 -9.39 9.82
C ILE A 161 7.24 -10.62 10.73
N PRO A 162 7.54 -10.44 12.03
CA PRO A 162 7.73 -11.57 12.94
C PRO A 162 6.44 -12.16 13.50
N SER A 163 5.37 -11.37 13.60
CA SER A 163 4.06 -11.85 14.07
C SER A 163 3.28 -12.44 12.90
N ARG A 164 2.77 -13.66 13.08
CA ARG A 164 2.14 -14.40 11.97
C ARG A 164 0.90 -15.14 12.40
N ILE A 165 -0.04 -15.25 11.47
CA ILE A 165 -1.26 -16.05 11.60
C ILE A 165 -1.33 -16.99 10.40
N ALA A 166 -1.54 -18.28 10.67
CA ALA A 166 -1.87 -19.25 9.65
C ALA A 166 -3.28 -19.79 9.88
N PHE A 167 -4.14 -19.68 8.88
CA PHE A 167 -5.39 -20.41 8.80
C PHE A 167 -5.15 -21.82 8.24
N ALA A 168 -6.19 -22.64 8.14
CA ALA A 168 -6.06 -23.97 7.58
C ALA A 168 -5.44 -23.94 6.18
N VAL A 169 -4.39 -24.70 5.98
CA VAL A 169 -3.66 -24.88 4.72
C VAL A 169 -3.73 -26.33 4.27
N SER A 170 -3.39 -26.60 3.01
CA SER A 170 -3.48 -27.93 2.42
C SER A 170 -2.26 -28.82 2.69
N SER A 171 -1.13 -28.23 3.08
CA SER A 171 0.12 -28.98 3.29
C SER A 171 0.92 -28.48 4.50
N GLN A 172 1.74 -29.37 5.05
CA GLN A 172 2.70 -29.03 6.10
C GLN A 172 3.77 -28.04 5.58
N THR A 173 4.10 -28.10 4.30
CA THR A 173 5.03 -27.17 3.66
C THR A 173 4.48 -25.75 3.71
N ASP A 174 3.20 -25.55 3.37
CA ASP A 174 2.54 -24.24 3.45
C ASP A 174 2.52 -23.72 4.89
N SER A 175 2.23 -24.59 5.86
CA SER A 175 2.29 -24.24 7.27
C SER A 175 3.68 -23.72 7.66
N ARG A 176 4.74 -24.43 7.29
CA ARG A 176 6.12 -24.02 7.55
C ARG A 176 6.49 -22.72 6.87
N THR A 177 6.00 -22.49 5.65
CA THR A 177 6.22 -21.23 4.93
C THR A 177 5.64 -20.04 5.67
N ILE A 178 4.49 -20.20 6.31
CA ILE A 178 3.83 -19.11 7.03
C ILE A 178 4.41 -18.93 8.43
N ILE A 179 4.37 -19.96 9.26
CA ILE A 179 4.66 -19.88 10.71
C ILE A 179 5.96 -20.55 11.15
N GLY A 180 6.73 -21.06 10.20
CA GLY A 180 8.02 -21.75 10.50
C GLY A 180 7.88 -23.16 11.06
N ALA A 181 6.67 -23.65 11.28
CA ALA A 181 6.36 -24.95 11.84
C ALA A 181 5.17 -25.61 11.14
N GLY A 182 5.06 -26.94 11.21
CA GLY A 182 3.84 -27.64 10.81
C GLY A 182 2.71 -27.41 11.81
N GLY A 183 1.51 -27.78 11.43
CA GLY A 183 0.32 -27.75 12.28
C GLY A 183 -0.89 -27.06 11.65
N ALA A 184 -0.71 -26.05 10.82
CA ALA A 184 -1.82 -25.36 10.17
C ALA A 184 -2.58 -26.26 9.18
N GLU A 185 -1.96 -27.32 8.66
CA GLU A 185 -2.62 -28.35 7.84
C GLU A 185 -3.64 -29.19 8.60
N LYS A 186 -3.60 -29.14 9.94
CA LYS A 186 -4.52 -29.84 10.83
C LYS A 186 -5.67 -29.00 11.36
N LEU A 187 -5.70 -27.71 11.02
CA LEU A 187 -6.74 -26.80 11.44
C LEU A 187 -8.09 -27.13 10.78
N LEU A 188 -9.18 -26.82 11.49
CA LEU A 188 -10.53 -27.20 11.10
C LEU A 188 -11.17 -26.26 10.07
N GLY A 189 -10.53 -25.14 9.75
CA GLY A 189 -11.12 -24.08 8.93
C GLY A 189 -12.07 -23.18 9.72
N LYS A 190 -12.84 -22.34 9.03
CA LYS A 190 -13.84 -21.43 9.63
C LYS A 190 -13.28 -20.54 10.74
N GLY A 191 -12.08 -19.98 10.54
CA GLY A 191 -11.44 -19.09 11.48
C GLY A 191 -10.55 -19.77 12.54
N ASP A 192 -10.45 -21.10 12.51
CA ASP A 192 -9.43 -21.81 13.30
C ASP A 192 -8.03 -21.45 12.81
N MET A 193 -7.18 -20.92 13.68
CA MET A 193 -5.88 -20.37 13.31
C MET A 193 -4.78 -20.73 14.29
N LEU A 194 -3.54 -20.69 13.82
CA LEU A 194 -2.34 -20.68 14.65
C LEU A 194 -1.70 -19.30 14.61
N TYR A 195 -1.42 -18.76 15.77
CA TYR A 195 -0.77 -17.45 15.95
C TYR A 195 0.63 -17.62 16.55
N VAL A 196 1.58 -16.86 16.02
CA VAL A 196 2.94 -16.72 16.57
C VAL A 196 3.21 -15.23 16.74
N GLY A 197 3.41 -14.79 17.98
CA GLY A 197 3.78 -13.41 18.28
C GLY A 197 5.26 -13.12 18.11
N ASN A 198 5.60 -11.85 18.07
CA ASN A 198 7.00 -11.42 18.01
C ASN A 198 7.76 -11.88 19.26
N GLY A 199 8.88 -12.59 19.05
CA GLY A 199 9.70 -13.14 20.14
C GLY A 199 9.15 -14.42 20.75
N GLU A 200 8.01 -14.95 20.29
CA GLU A 200 7.47 -16.24 20.72
C GLU A 200 8.06 -17.39 19.92
N SER A 201 8.35 -18.50 20.59
CA SER A 201 8.85 -19.72 19.97
C SER A 201 7.76 -20.77 19.76
N THR A 202 6.59 -20.58 20.34
CA THR A 202 5.47 -21.51 20.29
C THR A 202 4.23 -20.88 19.66
N THR A 203 3.42 -21.70 19.01
CA THR A 203 2.16 -21.29 18.41
C THR A 203 1.03 -21.33 19.43
N THR A 204 0.13 -20.35 19.36
CA THR A 204 -1.13 -20.33 20.10
C THR A 204 -2.28 -20.60 19.13
N ARG A 205 -3.12 -21.58 19.43
CA ARG A 205 -4.33 -21.85 18.65
C ARG A 205 -5.45 -20.94 19.09
N ILE A 206 -6.05 -20.25 18.12
CA ILE A 206 -7.11 -19.26 18.34
C ILE A 206 -8.29 -19.59 17.42
N GLN A 207 -9.50 -19.51 17.95
CA GLN A 207 -10.71 -19.51 17.14
C GLN A 207 -11.09 -18.07 16.83
N GLY A 208 -11.05 -17.68 15.55
CA GLY A 208 -11.54 -16.40 15.08
C GLY A 208 -13.05 -16.27 15.20
N ALA A 209 -13.50 -15.07 15.53
CA ALA A 209 -14.93 -14.77 15.54
C ALA A 209 -15.49 -14.78 14.10
N PHE A 210 -16.74 -15.24 13.96
CA PHE A 210 -17.46 -15.11 12.70
C PHE A 210 -18.10 -13.72 12.61
N LEU A 211 -18.00 -13.12 11.44
CA LEU A 211 -18.62 -11.84 11.10
C LEU A 211 -19.24 -11.98 9.70
N SER A 212 -20.55 -11.77 9.59
CA SER A 212 -21.24 -11.84 8.31
C SER A 212 -21.02 -10.59 7.46
N ASP A 213 -21.22 -10.71 6.15
CA ASP A 213 -21.16 -9.56 5.24
C ASP A 213 -22.19 -8.48 5.61
N GLN A 214 -23.37 -8.89 6.08
CA GLN A 214 -24.41 -7.96 6.54
C GLN A 214 -23.95 -7.18 7.79
N GLU A 215 -23.33 -7.85 8.75
CA GLU A 215 -22.79 -7.19 9.96
C GLU A 215 -21.67 -6.19 9.60
N VAL A 216 -20.80 -6.53 8.64
CA VAL A 216 -19.79 -5.61 8.10
C VAL A 216 -20.47 -4.38 7.49
N GLN A 217 -21.47 -4.58 6.64
CA GLN A 217 -22.20 -3.49 5.99
C GLN A 217 -22.91 -2.60 7.01
N ASP A 218 -23.48 -3.18 8.05
CA ASP A 218 -24.17 -2.43 9.12
C ASP A 218 -23.18 -1.54 9.88
N VAL A 219 -21.98 -2.03 10.18
CA VAL A 219 -20.92 -1.24 10.82
C VAL A 219 -20.45 -0.11 9.90
N VAL A 220 -20.23 -0.40 8.62
CA VAL A 220 -19.84 0.61 7.63
C VAL A 220 -20.89 1.72 7.53
N ASN A 221 -22.17 1.37 7.40
CA ASN A 221 -23.25 2.34 7.33
C ASN A 221 -23.31 3.21 8.60
N TYR A 222 -23.16 2.60 9.76
CA TYR A 222 -23.18 3.28 11.05
C TYR A 222 -22.08 4.35 11.16
N VAL A 223 -20.86 4.04 10.75
CA VAL A 223 -19.74 5.00 10.84
C VAL A 223 -19.77 6.06 9.73
N VAL A 224 -20.23 5.71 8.53
CA VAL A 224 -20.38 6.65 7.41
C VAL A 224 -21.44 7.70 7.71
N GLU A 225 -22.54 7.33 8.37
CA GLU A 225 -23.59 8.26 8.79
C GLU A 225 -23.12 9.29 9.84
N GLN A 226 -22.12 8.95 10.66
CA GLN A 226 -21.58 9.83 11.68
C GLN A 226 -20.66 10.90 11.11
N GLN A 227 -19.83 10.56 10.13
CA GLN A 227 -18.84 11.46 9.55
C GLN A 227 -18.48 10.99 8.13
N LYS A 228 -18.34 11.95 7.21
CA LYS A 228 -17.85 11.66 5.85
C LYS A 228 -16.34 11.45 5.83
N ALA A 229 -15.86 10.65 4.89
CA ALA A 229 -14.44 10.51 4.62
C ALA A 229 -13.84 11.85 4.17
N ASN A 230 -12.65 12.14 4.68
CA ASN A 230 -11.85 13.30 4.29
C ASN A 230 -10.48 12.80 3.81
N TYR A 231 -10.39 12.47 2.54
CA TYR A 231 -9.20 11.86 1.96
C TYR A 231 -8.02 12.84 1.89
N VAL A 232 -6.82 12.33 2.15
CA VAL A 232 -5.57 13.07 2.11
C VAL A 232 -4.96 12.92 0.72
N LYS A 233 -5.09 13.93 -0.13
CA LYS A 233 -4.64 13.89 -1.54
C LYS A 233 -3.17 13.55 -1.70
N GLU A 234 -2.32 14.05 -0.81
CA GLU A 234 -0.87 13.81 -0.83
C GLU A 234 -0.52 12.34 -0.58
N MET A 235 -1.43 11.58 0.02
CA MET A 235 -1.29 10.14 0.26
C MET A 235 -1.87 9.28 -0.86
N GLU A 236 -2.63 9.87 -1.79
CA GLU A 236 -3.14 9.15 -2.95
C GLU A 236 -2.01 8.80 -3.90
N PRO A 237 -2.05 7.60 -4.53
CA PRO A 237 -1.16 7.30 -5.63
C PRO A 237 -1.30 8.34 -6.74
N ASP A 238 -0.19 8.65 -7.38
CA ASP A 238 -0.19 9.63 -8.45
C ASP A 238 -1.20 9.22 -9.53
N ALA A 239 -2.06 10.15 -9.92
CA ALA A 239 -2.99 9.93 -11.02
C ALA A 239 -2.21 9.67 -12.31
N PRO A 240 -2.74 8.86 -13.23
CA PRO A 240 -2.21 8.84 -14.60
C PRO A 240 -2.18 10.29 -15.09
N VAL A 241 -1.05 10.71 -15.65
CA VAL A 241 -0.92 12.06 -16.18
C VAL A 241 -2.02 12.28 -17.22
N ASP A 242 -2.92 13.23 -16.96
CA ASP A 242 -3.99 13.58 -17.90
C ASP A 242 -3.32 14.13 -19.18
N LYS A 243 -3.69 13.59 -20.33
CA LYS A 243 -3.15 14.04 -21.61
C LYS A 243 -3.30 15.55 -21.83
N SER A 244 -4.31 16.18 -21.21
CA SER A 244 -4.53 17.62 -21.29
C SER A 244 -3.48 18.45 -20.53
N GLU A 245 -2.74 17.85 -19.60
CA GLU A 245 -1.69 18.52 -18.82
C GLU A 245 -0.27 18.19 -19.32
N MET A 246 -0.12 17.31 -20.32
CA MET A 246 1.16 16.98 -20.91
C MET A 246 1.72 18.17 -21.69
N LYS A 247 2.63 18.90 -21.05
CA LYS A 247 3.29 20.06 -21.65
C LYS A 247 4.51 19.62 -22.45
N SER A 248 4.36 19.51 -23.77
CA SER A 248 5.48 19.49 -24.70
C SER A 248 5.21 20.48 -25.82
N GLU A 249 6.23 21.25 -26.20
CA GLU A 249 6.16 22.17 -27.34
C GLU A 249 6.48 21.46 -28.67
N ASP A 250 6.85 20.18 -28.62
CA ASP A 250 7.20 19.44 -29.84
C ASP A 250 5.95 18.81 -30.46
N ALA A 251 5.72 19.16 -31.75
CA ALA A 251 4.58 18.67 -32.51
C ALA A 251 4.52 17.14 -32.68
N LEU A 252 5.65 16.44 -32.48
CA LEU A 252 5.71 14.97 -32.51
C LEU A 252 5.46 14.30 -31.18
N TYR A 253 5.19 15.08 -30.12
CA TYR A 253 5.06 14.51 -28.77
C TYR A 253 3.93 13.49 -28.68
N ASP A 254 2.76 13.80 -29.20
CA ASP A 254 1.59 12.91 -29.14
C ASP A 254 1.82 11.60 -29.90
N GLU A 255 2.47 11.70 -31.08
CA GLU A 255 2.84 10.52 -31.87
C GLU A 255 3.91 9.67 -31.16
N ALA A 256 4.89 10.32 -30.53
CA ALA A 256 5.93 9.66 -29.75
C ALA A 256 5.35 8.97 -28.50
N TYR A 257 4.40 9.62 -27.83
CA TYR A 257 3.66 9.07 -26.71
C TYR A 257 2.94 7.77 -27.09
N LEU A 258 2.10 7.82 -28.12
CA LEU A 258 1.35 6.65 -28.61
C LEU A 258 2.29 5.53 -29.03
N PHE A 259 3.35 5.86 -29.75
CA PHE A 259 4.34 4.90 -30.24
C PHE A 259 5.06 4.16 -29.09
N VAL A 260 5.48 4.90 -28.04
CA VAL A 260 6.17 4.33 -26.89
C VAL A 260 5.26 3.40 -26.10
N ILE A 261 4.00 3.76 -25.94
CA ILE A 261 3.00 2.92 -25.25
C ILE A 261 2.68 1.68 -26.07
N GLU A 262 2.42 1.82 -27.37
CA GLU A 262 2.13 0.69 -28.25
C GLU A 262 3.29 -0.31 -28.29
N LYS A 263 4.51 0.18 -28.40
CA LYS A 263 5.71 -0.67 -28.48
C LYS A 263 6.21 -1.17 -27.12
N GLN A 264 5.73 -0.60 -26.03
CA GLN A 264 6.21 -0.88 -24.66
C GLN A 264 7.74 -0.77 -24.54
N LYS A 265 8.33 0.14 -25.31
CA LYS A 265 9.77 0.41 -25.35
C LYS A 265 10.02 1.90 -25.63
N ALA A 266 10.94 2.47 -24.86
CA ALA A 266 11.39 3.85 -25.06
C ALA A 266 12.91 3.94 -25.09
N SER A 267 13.44 4.48 -26.18
CA SER A 267 14.86 4.86 -26.31
C SER A 267 15.02 5.95 -27.33
N THR A 268 16.06 6.79 -27.15
CA THR A 268 16.39 7.87 -28.09
C THR A 268 16.59 7.34 -29.52
N SER A 269 17.32 6.23 -29.66
CA SER A 269 17.59 5.61 -30.96
C SER A 269 16.33 5.05 -31.63
N LEU A 270 15.35 4.61 -30.84
CA LEU A 270 14.07 4.12 -31.35
C LEU A 270 13.23 5.26 -31.92
N LEU A 271 13.15 6.39 -31.20
CA LEU A 271 12.45 7.60 -31.69
C LEU A 271 13.12 8.21 -32.91
N GLN A 272 14.47 8.25 -32.96
CA GLN A 272 15.22 8.72 -34.13
C GLN A 272 14.84 7.92 -35.40
N ARG A 273 14.79 6.60 -35.30
CA ARG A 273 14.47 5.73 -36.44
C ARG A 273 13.00 5.82 -36.85
N GLN A 274 12.11 5.85 -35.86
CA GLN A 274 10.66 5.89 -36.14
C GLN A 274 10.23 7.19 -36.80
N PHE A 275 10.68 8.32 -36.24
CA PHE A 275 10.25 9.65 -36.68
C PHE A 275 11.23 10.35 -37.63
N ARG A 276 12.36 9.69 -37.94
CA ARG A 276 13.44 10.23 -38.81
C ARG A 276 13.94 11.59 -38.32
N ILE A 277 14.14 11.72 -37.03
CA ILE A 277 14.60 12.96 -36.33
C ILE A 277 16.04 12.83 -35.86
N GLY A 278 16.66 13.98 -35.62
CA GLY A 278 18.03 14.04 -35.07
C GLY A 278 18.07 13.68 -33.56
N TYR A 279 19.26 13.33 -33.07
CA TYR A 279 19.49 12.94 -31.70
C TYR A 279 18.96 13.97 -30.68
N ASN A 280 19.24 15.26 -30.90
CA ASN A 280 18.83 16.31 -29.97
C ASN A 280 17.32 16.45 -29.81
N ARG A 281 16.57 16.25 -30.90
CA ARG A 281 15.09 16.27 -30.86
C ARG A 281 14.54 15.02 -30.19
N ALA A 282 15.10 13.86 -30.52
CA ALA A 282 14.70 12.60 -29.89
C ALA A 282 15.01 12.60 -28.39
N SER A 283 16.15 13.17 -27.97
CA SER A 283 16.50 13.31 -26.54
C SER A 283 15.51 14.20 -25.82
N ARG A 284 15.13 15.35 -26.38
CA ARG A 284 14.11 16.23 -25.78
C ARG A 284 12.74 15.56 -25.64
N LEU A 285 12.32 14.81 -26.66
CA LEU A 285 11.10 14.02 -26.57
C LEU A 285 11.15 12.97 -25.46
N MET A 286 12.30 12.32 -25.27
CA MET A 286 12.51 11.40 -24.16
C MET A 286 12.43 12.12 -22.79
N ASP A 287 13.02 13.32 -22.68
CA ASP A 287 12.98 14.13 -21.47
C ASP A 287 11.53 14.61 -21.16
N ASP A 288 10.78 14.97 -22.19
CA ASP A 288 9.37 15.34 -22.05
C ASP A 288 8.50 14.15 -21.62
N LEU A 289 8.73 12.96 -22.20
CA LEU A 289 8.06 11.73 -21.79
C LEU A 289 8.38 11.35 -20.36
N GLU A 290 9.61 11.56 -19.91
CA GLU A 290 10.00 11.34 -18.50
C GLU A 290 9.37 12.37 -17.57
N ARG A 291 9.41 13.65 -17.91
CA ARG A 291 8.78 14.73 -17.15
C ARG A 291 7.28 14.52 -16.98
N ASN A 292 6.62 14.04 -18.00
CA ASN A 292 5.20 13.71 -18.01
C ASN A 292 4.89 12.31 -17.43
N GLN A 293 5.88 11.66 -16.80
CA GLN A 293 5.73 10.35 -16.15
C GLN A 293 5.24 9.22 -17.05
N VAL A 294 5.46 9.34 -18.35
CA VAL A 294 5.16 8.28 -19.33
C VAL A 294 6.20 7.17 -19.26
N ILE A 295 7.45 7.55 -19.03
CA ILE A 295 8.59 6.64 -18.90
C ILE A 295 9.39 6.94 -17.62
N GLY A 296 10.01 5.90 -17.08
CA GLY A 296 10.88 6.02 -15.90
C GLY A 296 12.27 6.60 -16.22
N PRO A 297 13.05 6.97 -15.19
CA PRO A 297 14.37 7.52 -15.37
C PRO A 297 15.35 6.52 -15.97
N GLN A 298 16.40 7.03 -16.58
CA GLN A 298 17.47 6.20 -17.14
C GLN A 298 18.22 5.45 -16.03
N LYS A 299 18.25 4.12 -16.11
CA LYS A 299 18.99 3.25 -15.18
C LYS A 299 20.10 2.50 -15.94
N GLY A 300 21.25 3.13 -16.09
CA GLY A 300 22.38 2.56 -16.82
C GLY A 300 22.06 2.32 -18.30
N SER A 301 22.44 1.16 -18.84
CA SER A 301 22.19 0.78 -20.26
C SER A 301 20.86 0.03 -20.48
N LYS A 302 20.05 -0.15 -19.45
CA LYS A 302 18.75 -0.86 -19.58
C LYS A 302 17.71 0.01 -20.27
N PRO A 303 16.76 -0.61 -21.03
CA PRO A 303 15.61 0.10 -21.56
C PRO A 303 14.83 0.81 -20.45
N ARG A 304 14.31 2.01 -20.74
CA ARG A 304 13.47 2.74 -19.79
C ARG A 304 12.15 2.01 -19.57
N GLN A 305 11.69 1.98 -18.33
CA GLN A 305 10.40 1.39 -17.97
C GLN A 305 9.28 2.29 -18.47
N ILE A 306 8.23 1.69 -19.04
CA ILE A 306 7.00 2.39 -19.39
C ILE A 306 6.10 2.42 -18.15
N LEU A 307 5.58 3.60 -17.82
CA LEU A 307 4.79 3.84 -16.60
C LEU A 307 3.28 3.92 -16.84
N VAL A 308 2.86 3.91 -18.12
CA VAL A 308 1.45 4.06 -18.55
C VAL A 308 1.03 2.84 -19.37
N ASP A 309 -0.15 2.30 -19.09
CA ASP A 309 -0.73 1.14 -19.78
C ASP A 309 -1.80 1.55 -20.80
N LEU A 310 -1.92 0.74 -21.88
CA LEU A 310 -2.91 0.92 -22.96
C LEU A 310 -4.37 0.77 -22.53
N GLU A 311 -4.64 0.10 -21.39
CA GLU A 311 -6.02 -0.26 -21.00
C GLU A 311 -6.86 0.90 -20.42
N ASN A 312 -6.31 2.09 -20.29
CA ASN A 312 -7.03 3.25 -19.73
C ASN A 312 -7.43 4.31 -20.77
N ASP A 313 -7.31 4.04 -22.07
CA ASP A 313 -7.53 5.02 -23.13
C ASP A 313 -8.83 4.82 -23.97
N GLU A 314 -9.74 3.92 -23.54
CA GLU A 314 -11.09 3.84 -24.11
C GLU A 314 -12.14 4.33 -23.09
N VAL A 315 -12.40 5.64 -23.08
CA VAL A 315 -13.74 6.25 -22.94
C VAL A 315 -13.67 7.68 -23.52
#